data_f07d184c03b3c7c0cbecd82e5623fa62
#
_entry.id   f07d184c03b3c7c0cbecd82e5623fa62
#
_cell.length_a   1.000
_cell.length_b   1.000
_cell.length_c   1.000
_cell.angle_alpha   90.00
_cell.angle_beta   90.00
_cell.angle_gamma   90.00
#
_symmetry.space_group_name_H-M   'P 1'
#
loop_
_entity.id
_entity.type
_entity.pdbx_description
1 polymer ?
#
loop_
_entity_poly.entity_id
_entity_poly.type
_entity_poly.pdbx_seq_one_letter_code
_entity_poly.pdbx_strand_id
1 'polypeptide(L)'
;EPMIEVLADVEMAGVRIDCDALAHYAVELNRRMAQLEADIRSEAGEASLNINSTRQLGEVLFAKMCIAEKPKMTKTKQFCTDEDYLQSFARKHRIVDLILEYRGVKKLLSTYVEALPQLVNRSTGRIHTSFNQAVTATGRLSSTNPNLQNIPVRDDMGRRIRKAFIPSDDDHLLLSADYSQVELRLMAHLSGDE
;
A
#
# COMPACT_ATOMS: atom_id res chain seq x y z
N GLU A 1 -6.49 31.83 6.70
CA GLU A 1 -5.63 31.52 5.53
C GLU A 1 -6.49 30.73 4.52
N PRO A 2 -6.43 31.07 3.21
CA PRO A 2 -7.32 30.47 2.19
C PRO A 2 -7.26 28.93 2.13
N MET A 3 -6.10 28.33 2.42
CA MET A 3 -5.90 26.88 2.39
C MET A 3 -6.74 26.16 3.45
N ILE A 4 -6.99 26.75 4.61
CA ILE A 4 -7.75 26.12 5.68
C ILE A 4 -9.20 25.90 5.25
N GLU A 5 -9.80 26.91 4.62
CA GLU A 5 -11.18 26.84 4.11
C GLU A 5 -11.30 25.76 3.03
N VAL A 6 -10.35 25.76 2.06
CA VAL A 6 -10.33 24.76 0.99
C VAL A 6 -10.20 23.34 1.55
N LEU A 7 -9.30 23.13 2.51
CA LEU A 7 -9.12 21.79 3.11
C LEU A 7 -10.37 21.38 3.93
N ALA A 8 -10.97 22.29 4.65
CA ALA A 8 -12.21 22.01 5.38
C ALA A 8 -13.34 21.58 4.41
N ASP A 9 -13.51 22.29 3.30
CA ASP A 9 -14.49 21.93 2.27
C ASP A 9 -14.22 20.54 1.67
N VAL A 10 -12.96 20.23 1.36
CA VAL A 10 -12.56 18.92 0.81
C VAL A 10 -12.80 17.80 1.84
N GLU A 11 -12.46 18.02 3.11
CA GLU A 11 -12.69 17.06 4.18
C GLU A 11 -14.18 16.82 4.43
N MET A 12 -14.97 17.89 4.43
CA MET A 12 -16.43 17.79 4.57
C MET A 12 -17.11 17.13 3.38
N ALA A 13 -16.63 17.40 2.16
CA ALA A 13 -17.17 16.76 0.96
C ALA A 13 -16.95 15.24 0.98
N GLY A 14 -15.77 14.78 1.39
CA GLY A 14 -15.41 13.38 1.40
C GLY A 14 -15.50 12.72 0.02
N VAL A 15 -15.32 11.40 -0.03
CA VAL A 15 -15.37 10.61 -1.27
C VAL A 15 -16.18 9.34 -1.08
N ARG A 16 -16.98 8.99 -2.09
CA ARG A 16 -17.76 7.74 -2.10
C ARG A 16 -16.92 6.58 -2.59
N ILE A 17 -17.14 5.40 -2.01
CA ILE A 17 -16.52 4.16 -2.45
C ILE A 17 -17.57 3.09 -2.73
N ASP A 18 -17.26 2.21 -3.67
CA ASP A 18 -18.02 1.00 -3.96
C ASP A 18 -17.58 -0.12 -3.00
N CYS A 19 -18.32 -0.27 -1.89
CA CYS A 19 -18.06 -1.27 -0.88
C CYS A 19 -18.26 -2.70 -1.40
N ASP A 20 -19.20 -2.91 -2.34
CA ASP A 20 -19.48 -4.23 -2.90
C ASP A 20 -18.34 -4.68 -3.82
N ALA A 21 -17.82 -3.77 -4.65
CA ALA A 21 -16.63 -4.05 -5.47
C ALA A 21 -15.43 -4.39 -4.61
N LEU A 22 -15.20 -3.68 -3.48
CA LEU A 22 -14.14 -4.00 -2.54
C LEU A 22 -14.37 -5.35 -1.83
N ALA A 23 -15.60 -5.68 -1.45
CA ALA A 23 -15.91 -6.98 -0.85
C ALA A 23 -15.63 -8.14 -1.82
N HIS A 24 -16.03 -8.02 -3.08
CA HIS A 24 -15.68 -9.01 -4.11
C HIS A 24 -14.17 -9.13 -4.29
N TYR A 25 -13.48 -8.00 -4.31
CA TYR A 25 -12.03 -8.00 -4.43
C TYR A 25 -11.34 -8.63 -3.21
N ALA A 26 -11.87 -8.45 -2.00
CA ALA A 26 -11.39 -9.11 -0.80
C ALA A 26 -11.40 -10.64 -0.94
N VAL A 27 -12.47 -11.21 -1.51
CA VAL A 27 -12.57 -12.67 -1.74
C VAL A 27 -11.45 -13.16 -2.67
N GLU A 28 -11.19 -12.44 -3.76
CA GLU A 28 -10.10 -12.79 -4.69
C GLU A 28 -8.71 -12.71 -4.02
N LEU A 29 -8.44 -11.64 -3.28
CA LEU A 29 -7.16 -11.46 -2.58
C LEU A 29 -6.96 -12.51 -1.48
N ASN A 30 -8.00 -12.85 -0.72
CA ASN A 30 -7.92 -13.91 0.29
C ASN A 30 -7.64 -15.28 -0.35
N ARG A 31 -8.26 -15.60 -1.50
CA ARG A 31 -7.95 -16.80 -2.26
C ARG A 31 -6.49 -16.81 -2.73
N ARG A 32 -6.00 -15.69 -3.25
CA ARG A 32 -4.59 -15.56 -3.67
C ARG A 32 -3.64 -15.72 -2.49
N MET A 33 -3.94 -15.12 -1.35
CA MET A 33 -3.16 -15.26 -0.12
C MET A 33 -3.07 -16.72 0.34
N ALA A 34 -4.19 -17.45 0.37
CA ALA A 34 -4.21 -18.86 0.74
C ALA A 34 -3.34 -19.71 -0.20
N GLN A 35 -3.38 -19.44 -1.51
CA GLN A 35 -2.52 -20.10 -2.48
C GLN A 35 -1.05 -19.80 -2.23
N LEU A 36 -0.70 -18.54 -2.03
CA LEU A 36 0.68 -18.11 -1.74
C LEU A 36 1.20 -18.73 -0.45
N GLU A 37 0.37 -18.84 0.60
CA GLU A 37 0.74 -19.52 1.83
C GLU A 37 1.07 -21.01 1.60
N ALA A 38 0.25 -21.71 0.82
CA ALA A 38 0.49 -23.10 0.48
C ALA A 38 1.79 -23.26 -0.32
N ASP A 39 2.00 -22.41 -1.32
CA ASP A 39 3.19 -22.44 -2.16
C ASP A 39 4.47 -22.13 -1.36
N ILE A 40 4.45 -21.12 -0.48
CA ILE A 40 5.58 -20.78 0.39
C ILE A 40 5.92 -21.94 1.34
N ARG A 41 4.93 -22.56 1.99
CA ARG A 41 5.16 -23.71 2.87
C ARG A 41 5.71 -24.91 2.11
N SER A 42 5.21 -25.16 0.91
CA SER A 42 5.70 -26.21 0.03
C SER A 42 7.16 -25.97 -0.39
N GLU A 43 7.48 -24.76 -0.83
CA GLU A 43 8.85 -24.39 -1.25
C GLU A 43 9.84 -24.42 -0.07
N ALA A 44 9.40 -24.02 1.12
CA ALA A 44 10.18 -24.08 2.36
C ALA A 44 10.39 -25.52 2.87
N GLY A 45 9.59 -26.48 2.43
CA GLY A 45 9.51 -27.83 3.01
C GLY A 45 9.13 -27.81 4.49
N GLU A 46 8.25 -26.86 4.92
CA GLU A 46 7.89 -26.62 6.31
C GLU A 46 6.38 -26.28 6.40
N ALA A 47 5.56 -27.30 6.63
CA ALA A 47 4.11 -27.17 6.67
C ALA A 47 3.60 -26.26 7.82
N SER A 48 4.35 -26.20 8.93
CA SER A 48 4.02 -25.41 10.11
C SER A 48 4.56 -23.98 10.09
N LEU A 49 5.19 -23.56 9.00
CA LEU A 49 5.79 -22.23 8.88
C LEU A 49 4.73 -21.12 9.06
N ASN A 50 4.97 -20.26 10.05
CA ASN A 50 4.24 -19.00 10.19
C ASN A 50 4.94 -17.91 9.36
N ILE A 51 4.40 -17.64 8.17
CA ILE A 51 4.95 -16.66 7.21
C ILE A 51 4.96 -15.23 7.77
N ASN A 52 4.09 -14.95 8.73
CA ASN A 52 4.03 -13.65 9.41
C ASN A 52 5.09 -13.48 10.51
N SER A 53 5.76 -14.55 10.91
CA SER A 53 6.86 -14.50 11.87
C SER A 53 8.17 -14.22 11.13
N THR A 54 8.68 -13.00 11.25
CA THR A 54 9.98 -12.60 10.66
C THR A 54 11.12 -13.49 11.13
N ARG A 55 11.07 -13.97 12.38
CA ARG A 55 12.05 -14.90 12.94
C ARG A 55 12.02 -16.25 12.24
N GLN A 56 10.85 -16.92 12.18
CA GLN A 56 10.73 -18.23 11.53
C GLN A 56 11.08 -18.15 10.04
N LEU A 57 10.60 -17.08 9.39
CA LEU A 57 10.90 -16.83 8.00
C LEU A 57 12.41 -16.66 7.75
N GLY A 58 13.08 -15.89 8.61
CA GLY A 58 14.54 -15.71 8.55
C GLY A 58 15.32 -17.00 8.76
N GLU A 59 14.90 -17.83 9.73
CA GLU A 59 15.50 -19.16 9.99
C GLU A 59 15.34 -20.08 8.77
N VAL A 60 14.17 -20.11 8.14
CA VAL A 60 13.95 -20.91 6.92
C VAL A 60 14.80 -20.42 5.77
N LEU A 61 14.77 -19.14 5.46
CA LEU A 61 15.48 -18.58 4.30
C LEU A 61 17.01 -18.67 4.42
N PHE A 62 17.55 -18.31 5.58
CA PHE A 62 19.00 -18.12 5.74
C PHE A 62 19.69 -19.27 6.46
N ALA A 63 19.06 -19.94 7.40
CA ALA A 63 19.69 -21.07 8.10
C ALA A 63 19.39 -22.41 7.41
N LYS A 64 18.16 -22.64 6.90
CA LYS A 64 17.75 -23.90 6.27
C LYS A 64 18.04 -23.91 4.78
N MET A 65 17.57 -22.90 4.05
CA MET A 65 17.70 -22.81 2.59
C MET A 65 19.01 -22.16 2.14
N CYS A 66 19.72 -21.47 3.03
CA CYS A 66 21.01 -20.84 2.78
C CYS A 66 21.02 -19.93 1.54
N ILE A 67 19.98 -19.11 1.34
CA ILE A 67 19.84 -18.23 0.17
C ILE A 67 20.90 -17.12 0.09
N ALA A 68 21.67 -16.90 1.15
CA ALA A 68 22.79 -15.96 1.23
C ALA A 68 23.96 -16.56 2.02
N GLU A 69 25.20 -16.36 1.54
CA GLU A 69 26.41 -16.80 2.27
C GLU A 69 26.61 -16.03 3.58
N LYS A 70 26.35 -14.72 3.57
CA LYS A 70 26.48 -13.83 4.72
C LYS A 70 25.19 -13.04 4.92
N PRO A 71 24.18 -13.63 5.57
CA PRO A 71 22.90 -12.97 5.76
C PRO A 71 23.02 -11.75 6.69
N LYS A 72 22.30 -10.69 6.34
CA LYS A 72 22.20 -9.49 7.17
C LYS A 72 21.44 -9.81 8.45
N MET A 73 21.99 -9.34 9.58
CA MET A 73 21.37 -9.49 10.90
C MET A 73 20.76 -8.15 11.37
N THR A 74 19.67 -8.23 12.10
CA THR A 74 19.09 -7.08 12.81
C THR A 74 19.90 -6.75 14.09
N LYS A 75 19.62 -5.61 14.70
CA LYS A 75 20.21 -5.22 16.00
C LYS A 75 19.93 -6.25 17.12
N THR A 76 18.82 -6.99 16.99
CA THR A 76 18.40 -8.06 17.92
C THR A 76 18.97 -9.42 17.57
N LYS A 77 19.98 -9.50 16.70
CA LYS A 77 20.63 -10.74 16.24
C LYS A 77 19.68 -11.74 15.57
N GLN A 78 18.64 -11.25 14.90
CA GLN A 78 17.77 -12.06 14.06
C GLN A 78 18.12 -11.81 12.58
N PHE A 79 17.80 -12.74 11.70
CA PHE A 79 17.96 -12.53 10.26
C PHE A 79 17.04 -11.39 9.78
N CYS A 80 17.61 -10.49 8.98
CA CYS A 80 16.84 -9.43 8.36
C CYS A 80 15.96 -10.00 7.25
N THR A 81 14.65 -9.75 7.34
CA THR A 81 13.67 -10.13 6.31
C THR A 81 12.91 -8.90 5.79
N ASP A 82 13.52 -7.71 5.88
CA ASP A 82 12.94 -6.48 5.37
C ASP A 82 12.74 -6.57 3.85
N GLU A 83 11.74 -5.88 3.33
CA GLU A 83 11.36 -5.92 1.93
C GLU A 83 12.52 -5.57 1.01
N ASP A 84 13.22 -4.45 1.28
CA ASP A 84 14.38 -4.00 0.50
C ASP A 84 15.50 -5.04 0.47
N TYR A 85 15.74 -5.72 1.60
CA TYR A 85 16.76 -6.76 1.66
C TYR A 85 16.34 -8.02 0.89
N LEU A 86 15.10 -8.47 1.05
CA LEU A 86 14.58 -9.60 0.29
C LEU A 86 14.52 -9.32 -1.21
N GLN A 87 14.23 -8.09 -1.62
CA GLN A 87 14.22 -7.68 -3.02
C GLN A 87 15.54 -7.95 -3.74
N SER A 88 16.69 -7.93 -3.03
CA SER A 88 18.00 -8.27 -3.62
C SER A 88 18.13 -9.74 -4.02
N PHE A 89 17.29 -10.61 -3.51
CA PHE A 89 17.21 -12.04 -3.82
C PHE A 89 16.05 -12.39 -4.76
N ALA A 90 15.20 -11.42 -5.10
CA ALA A 90 14.09 -11.61 -6.04
C ALA A 90 14.59 -12.13 -7.39
N ARG A 91 13.79 -12.94 -8.06
CA ARG A 91 14.10 -13.65 -9.32
C ARG A 91 15.24 -14.68 -9.23
N LYS A 92 15.96 -14.74 -8.12
CA LYS A 92 17.01 -15.77 -7.88
C LYS A 92 16.46 -16.95 -7.10
N HIS A 93 15.52 -16.67 -6.21
CA HIS A 93 14.90 -17.67 -5.33
C HIS A 93 13.39 -17.51 -5.37
N ARG A 94 12.68 -18.50 -5.90
CA ARG A 94 11.22 -18.50 -6.04
C ARG A 94 10.49 -18.22 -4.73
N ILE A 95 10.98 -18.77 -3.62
CA ILE A 95 10.37 -18.53 -2.30
C ILE A 95 10.36 -17.03 -1.94
N VAL A 96 11.39 -16.28 -2.33
CA VAL A 96 11.48 -14.85 -2.06
C VAL A 96 10.42 -14.08 -2.86
N ASP A 97 10.23 -14.43 -4.13
CA ASP A 97 9.20 -13.81 -4.97
C ASP A 97 7.80 -14.06 -4.39
N LEU A 98 7.52 -15.30 -3.95
CA LEU A 98 6.27 -15.66 -3.30
C LEU A 98 6.03 -14.87 -2.00
N ILE A 99 7.06 -14.70 -1.17
CA ILE A 99 6.97 -13.95 0.09
C ILE A 99 6.71 -12.47 -0.17
N LEU A 100 7.40 -11.87 -1.14
CA LEU A 100 7.20 -10.47 -1.50
C LEU A 100 5.78 -10.25 -2.03
N GLU A 101 5.29 -11.15 -2.90
CA GLU A 101 3.92 -11.09 -3.39
C GLU A 101 2.90 -11.25 -2.24
N TYR A 102 3.10 -12.23 -1.35
CA TYR A 102 2.25 -12.43 -0.18
C TYR A 102 2.14 -11.17 0.68
N ARG A 103 3.26 -10.53 0.97
CA ARG A 103 3.29 -9.28 1.76
C ARG A 103 2.57 -8.13 1.05
N GLY A 104 2.75 -8.01 -0.27
CA GLY A 104 2.05 -7.02 -1.08
C GLY A 104 0.54 -7.22 -1.03
N VAL A 105 0.06 -8.45 -1.30
CA VAL A 105 -1.36 -8.80 -1.24
C VAL A 105 -1.94 -8.55 0.15
N LYS A 106 -1.25 -9.00 1.19
CA LYS A 106 -1.67 -8.81 2.58
C LYS A 106 -1.81 -7.33 2.95
N LYS A 107 -0.84 -6.51 2.56
CA LYS A 107 -0.85 -5.06 2.79
C LYS A 107 -2.05 -4.40 2.10
N LEU A 108 -2.30 -4.74 0.84
CA LEU A 108 -3.44 -4.21 0.09
C LEU A 108 -4.77 -4.60 0.74
N LEU A 109 -4.92 -5.86 1.10
CA LEU A 109 -6.12 -6.38 1.75
C LEU A 109 -6.40 -5.65 3.07
N SER A 110 -5.43 -5.65 4.00
CA SER A 110 -5.63 -5.10 5.34
C SER A 110 -5.69 -3.57 5.38
N THR A 111 -4.91 -2.88 4.54
CA THR A 111 -4.78 -1.42 4.61
C THR A 111 -5.90 -0.71 3.84
N TYR A 112 -6.38 -1.31 2.76
CA TYR A 112 -7.34 -0.65 1.87
C TYR A 112 -8.64 -1.43 1.73
N VAL A 113 -8.57 -2.68 1.28
CA VAL A 113 -9.76 -3.40 0.83
C VAL A 113 -10.72 -3.69 1.99
N GLU A 114 -10.20 -4.10 3.15
CA GLU A 114 -10.99 -4.36 4.35
C GLU A 114 -11.18 -3.12 5.23
N ALA A 115 -10.21 -2.20 5.24
CA ALA A 115 -10.26 -1.04 6.12
C ALA A 115 -11.15 0.08 5.58
N LEU A 116 -11.09 0.39 4.27
CA LEU A 116 -11.85 1.51 3.70
C LEU A 116 -13.36 1.40 3.91
N PRO A 117 -14.02 0.24 3.69
CA PRO A 117 -15.46 0.12 3.95
C PRO A 117 -15.87 0.43 5.40
N GLN A 118 -14.99 0.13 6.37
CA GLN A 118 -15.25 0.38 7.79
C GLN A 118 -15.19 1.86 8.16
N LEU A 119 -14.56 2.69 7.32
CA LEU A 119 -14.39 4.13 7.51
C LEU A 119 -15.50 4.95 6.84
N VAL A 120 -16.45 4.31 6.18
CA VAL A 120 -17.59 4.99 5.57
C VAL A 120 -18.49 5.56 6.68
N ASN A 121 -18.64 6.87 6.68
CA ASN A 121 -19.56 7.56 7.58
C ASN A 121 -21.00 7.22 7.22
N ARG A 122 -21.77 6.70 8.17
CA ARG A 122 -23.15 6.23 7.95
C ARG A 122 -24.12 7.34 7.57
N SER A 123 -23.84 8.58 7.98
CA SER A 123 -24.74 9.73 7.70
C SER A 123 -24.48 10.31 6.31
N THR A 124 -23.24 10.28 5.82
CA THR A 124 -22.87 10.86 4.51
C THR A 124 -22.72 9.81 3.41
N GLY A 125 -22.53 8.53 3.78
CA GLY A 125 -22.19 7.45 2.84
C GLY A 125 -20.78 7.58 2.22
N ARG A 126 -19.92 8.42 2.82
CA ARG A 126 -18.61 8.78 2.26
C ARG A 126 -17.49 8.55 3.27
N ILE A 127 -16.27 8.46 2.78
CA ILE A 127 -15.05 8.50 3.57
C ILE A 127 -14.58 9.95 3.66
N HIS A 128 -14.22 10.38 4.86
CA HIS A 128 -13.68 11.70 5.14
C HIS A 128 -12.27 11.54 5.71
N THR A 129 -11.26 11.90 4.92
CA THR A 129 -9.88 11.95 5.40
C THR A 129 -9.60 13.27 6.08
N SER A 130 -8.54 13.34 6.87
CA SER A 130 -8.04 14.60 7.43
C SER A 130 -6.70 14.95 6.78
N PHE A 131 -6.54 16.21 6.36
CA PHE A 131 -5.31 16.73 5.78
C PHE A 131 -4.50 17.52 6.80
N ASN A 132 -3.23 17.17 6.94
CA ASN A 132 -2.30 17.85 7.85
C ASN A 132 -1.30 18.69 7.05
N GLN A 133 -1.18 19.98 7.39
CA GLN A 133 -0.32 20.93 6.69
C GLN A 133 1.11 21.01 7.26
N ALA A 134 1.32 20.62 8.51
CA ALA A 134 2.56 20.85 9.25
C ALA A 134 3.31 19.56 9.67
N VAL A 135 2.95 18.41 9.11
CA VAL A 135 3.56 17.11 9.50
C VAL A 135 4.79 16.78 8.66
N THR A 136 4.78 17.12 7.37
CA THR A 136 5.91 16.77 6.49
C THR A 136 6.99 17.85 6.50
N ALA A 137 8.25 17.43 6.54
CA ALA A 137 9.39 18.37 6.47
C ALA A 137 9.47 19.12 5.12
N THR A 138 8.82 18.60 4.08
CA THR A 138 8.84 19.18 2.72
C THR A 138 7.73 20.20 2.49
N GLY A 139 6.85 20.46 3.46
CA GLY A 139 5.68 21.33 3.29
C GLY A 139 4.53 20.73 2.46
N ARG A 140 4.64 19.45 2.07
CA ARG A 140 3.52 18.74 1.43
C ARG A 140 2.43 18.43 2.44
N LEU A 141 1.18 18.34 1.98
CA LEU A 141 0.08 17.82 2.81
C LEU A 141 0.30 16.33 3.09
N SER A 142 -0.15 15.88 4.25
CA SER A 142 -0.31 14.46 4.53
C SER A 142 -1.79 14.15 4.83
N SER A 143 -2.22 12.95 4.45
CA SER A 143 -3.59 12.48 4.62
C SER A 143 -3.62 11.37 5.69
N THR A 144 -4.58 11.45 6.62
CA THR A 144 -4.76 10.48 7.71
C THR A 144 -6.22 10.14 7.93
N ASN A 145 -6.48 8.95 8.42
CA ASN A 145 -7.81 8.45 8.82
C ASN A 145 -8.89 8.51 7.71
N PRO A 146 -8.65 7.90 6.54
CA PRO A 146 -7.53 7.09 6.10
C PRO A 146 -6.44 7.88 5.38
N ASN A 147 -5.23 7.29 5.23
CA ASN A 147 -4.22 7.83 4.33
C ASN A 147 -4.57 7.46 2.88
N LEU A 148 -5.15 8.40 2.14
CA LEU A 148 -5.54 8.23 0.73
C LEU A 148 -4.40 8.50 -0.26
N GLN A 149 -3.28 9.09 0.19
CA GLN A 149 -2.14 9.43 -0.67
C GLN A 149 -1.26 8.22 -1.03
N ASN A 150 -1.32 7.15 -0.24
CA ASN A 150 -0.48 5.96 -0.41
C ASN A 150 -1.18 4.81 -1.15
N ILE A 151 -2.33 5.04 -1.76
CA ILE A 151 -3.02 4.02 -2.58
C ILE A 151 -2.12 3.70 -3.78
N PRO A 152 -1.73 2.43 -3.99
CA PRO A 152 -0.84 2.07 -5.07
C PRO A 152 -1.41 2.44 -6.45
N VAL A 153 -0.53 2.90 -7.36
CA VAL A 153 -0.92 3.37 -8.70
C VAL A 153 -0.32 2.50 -9.79
N ARG A 154 0.86 1.89 -9.53
CA ARG A 154 1.69 1.29 -10.57
C ARG A 154 1.31 -0.14 -10.94
N ASP A 155 0.71 -0.87 -10.01
CA ASP A 155 0.31 -2.27 -10.23
C ASP A 155 -1.19 -2.40 -10.51
N ASP A 156 -1.60 -3.51 -11.10
CA ASP A 156 -3.00 -3.79 -11.41
C ASP A 156 -3.86 -3.96 -10.16
N MET A 157 -3.28 -4.47 -9.09
CA MET A 157 -3.96 -4.66 -7.81
C MET A 157 -4.34 -3.32 -7.19
N GLY A 158 -3.41 -2.37 -7.14
CA GLY A 158 -3.67 -1.02 -6.65
C GLY A 158 -4.65 -0.25 -7.54
N ARG A 159 -4.55 -0.41 -8.87
CA ARG A 159 -5.52 0.19 -9.82
C ARG A 159 -6.95 -0.27 -9.56
N ARG A 160 -7.17 -1.52 -9.16
CA ARG A 160 -8.50 -2.03 -8.82
C ARG A 160 -9.07 -1.35 -7.57
N ILE A 161 -8.23 -1.09 -6.55
CA ILE A 161 -8.65 -0.32 -5.37
C ILE A 161 -9.06 1.09 -5.76
N ARG A 162 -8.30 1.76 -6.66
CA ARG A 162 -8.65 3.10 -7.13
C ARG A 162 -9.97 3.15 -7.89
N LYS A 163 -10.31 2.11 -8.65
CA LYS A 163 -11.61 2.01 -9.34
C LYS A 163 -12.80 1.92 -8.40
N ALA A 164 -12.58 1.54 -7.13
CA ALA A 164 -13.64 1.55 -6.13
C ALA A 164 -14.00 2.96 -5.63
N PHE A 165 -13.17 3.98 -5.92
CA PHE A 165 -13.56 5.37 -5.70
C PHE A 165 -14.47 5.82 -6.83
N ILE A 166 -15.71 6.16 -6.50
CA ILE A 166 -16.76 6.42 -7.46
C ILE A 166 -17.34 7.83 -7.26
N PRO A 167 -17.99 8.42 -8.29
CA PRO A 167 -18.72 9.67 -8.15
C PRO A 167 -19.84 9.58 -7.11
N SER A 168 -20.34 10.72 -6.68
CA SER A 168 -21.43 10.81 -5.70
C SER A 168 -22.71 10.13 -6.17
N ASP A 169 -23.00 10.25 -7.44
CA ASP A 169 -24.18 9.74 -8.15
C ASP A 169 -23.91 9.71 -9.67
N ASP A 170 -24.93 9.34 -10.44
CA ASP A 170 -24.84 9.19 -11.91
C ASP A 170 -24.71 10.52 -12.65
N ASP A 171 -25.04 11.65 -12.02
CA ASP A 171 -24.92 13.00 -12.60
C ASP A 171 -23.52 13.62 -12.38
N HIS A 172 -22.64 12.95 -11.64
CA HIS A 172 -21.30 13.41 -11.31
C HIS A 172 -20.22 12.55 -11.97
N LEU A 173 -19.07 13.16 -12.23
CA LEU A 173 -17.88 12.48 -12.72
C LEU A 173 -16.69 12.79 -11.79
N LEU A 174 -15.75 11.84 -11.71
CA LEU A 174 -14.45 12.09 -11.09
C LEU A 174 -13.52 12.74 -12.11
N LEU A 175 -13.08 13.97 -11.82
CA LEU A 175 -12.04 14.65 -12.58
C LEU A 175 -10.69 14.45 -11.87
N SER A 176 -9.70 13.97 -12.61
CA SER A 176 -8.30 13.93 -12.15
C SER A 176 -7.47 14.88 -12.99
N ALA A 177 -6.89 15.90 -12.35
CA ALA A 177 -6.00 16.84 -12.98
C ALA A 177 -4.75 17.04 -12.11
N ASP A 178 -3.57 17.07 -12.73
CA ASP A 178 -2.28 17.24 -12.05
C ASP A 178 -1.36 18.13 -12.87
N TYR A 179 -0.53 18.93 -12.20
CA TYR A 179 0.47 19.74 -12.84
C TYR A 179 1.67 18.90 -13.26
N SER A 180 1.98 18.90 -14.56
CA SER A 180 3.15 18.19 -15.07
C SER A 180 4.43 18.91 -14.65
N GLN A 181 5.32 18.21 -13.94
CA GLN A 181 6.68 18.65 -13.60
C GLN A 181 6.72 20.03 -12.91
N VAL A 182 5.78 20.31 -11.98
CA VAL A 182 5.65 21.63 -11.36
C VAL A 182 6.93 22.05 -10.62
N GLU A 183 7.60 21.13 -9.93
CA GLU A 183 8.84 21.41 -9.21
C GLU A 183 9.97 21.83 -10.15
N LEU A 184 10.12 21.15 -11.29
CA LEU A 184 11.13 21.51 -12.29
C LEU A 184 10.84 22.86 -12.93
N ARG A 185 9.57 23.18 -13.19
CA ARG A 185 9.15 24.49 -13.72
C ARG A 185 9.43 25.60 -12.74
N LEU A 186 9.17 25.39 -11.44
CA LEU A 186 9.50 26.34 -10.39
C LEU A 186 11.02 26.52 -10.26
N MET A 187 11.78 25.42 -10.34
CA MET A 187 13.24 25.45 -10.30
C MET A 187 13.80 26.26 -11.46
N ALA A 188 13.36 26.02 -12.71
CA ALA A 188 13.77 26.77 -13.88
C ALA A 188 13.43 28.25 -13.74
N HIS A 189 12.23 28.60 -13.25
CA HIS A 189 11.82 29.97 -13.02
C HIS A 189 12.72 30.70 -11.99
N LEU A 190 13.05 30.04 -10.88
CA LEU A 190 13.85 30.63 -9.81
C LEU A 190 15.34 30.70 -10.14
N SER A 191 15.87 29.75 -10.92
CA SER A 191 17.27 29.72 -11.34
C SER A 191 17.54 30.63 -12.56
N GLY A 192 16.50 31.00 -13.31
CA GLY A 192 16.64 31.70 -14.59
C GLY A 192 17.23 30.82 -15.70
N ASP A 193 17.22 29.48 -15.52
CA ASP A 193 17.66 28.50 -16.51
C ASP A 193 16.55 28.23 -17.52
N GLU A 194 16.85 28.23 -18.81
CA GLU A 194 15.89 28.05 -19.92
C GLU A 194 15.66 26.56 -20.28
#